data_72ff43193f54243339a166f0e587ff6b
#
_entry.id   72ff43193f54243339a166f0e587ff6b
#
_cell.length_a   1.000
_cell.length_b   1.000
_cell.length_c   1.000
_cell.angle_alpha   90.00
_cell.angle_beta   90.00
_cell.angle_gamma   90.00
#
_symmetry.space_group_name_H-M   'P 1'
#
loop_
_entity.id
_entity.type
_entity.pdbx_description
1 polymer ?
#
loop_
_entity_poly.entity_id
_entity_poly.type
_entity_poly.pdbx_seq_one_letter_code
_entity_poly.pdbx_strand_id
1 'polypeptide(L)'
;SLKKHIIFVAHRDTRKEGDDTVFIPALREKSYNSIVTELDLLGYLEMKSERGVQRRTITFDPTSRNDGKNTCNLPSVMEVPTILDKNGNPTTKNDFISTRIIAPYLTMLQSKKAEQEAYNKVLSDITGCLELVADAASANDFIAHIDDFNHVGSSKMKASMMLAAKAKELGLIFNKETKTYSDAA
;
A
#
# COMPACT_ATOMS: atom_id res chain seq x y z
N SER A 1 -3.82 17.81 8.35
CA SER A 1 -2.63 17.37 7.62
C SER A 1 -1.95 18.59 6.97
N LEU A 2 -0.65 18.75 7.18
CA LEU A 2 0.11 19.90 6.66
C LEU A 2 0.34 19.83 5.13
N LYS A 3 -0.05 18.76 4.46
CA LYS A 3 0.17 18.50 3.01
C LYS A 3 1.62 18.82 2.58
N LYS A 4 2.60 18.43 3.39
CA LYS A 4 4.03 18.64 3.14
C LYS A 4 4.75 17.30 3.09
N HIS A 5 5.76 17.23 2.23
CA HIS A 5 6.71 16.13 2.21
C HIS A 5 7.90 16.49 3.08
N ILE A 6 8.35 15.54 3.90
CA ILE A 6 9.53 15.71 4.76
C ILE A 6 10.58 14.74 4.24
N ILE A 7 11.77 15.24 3.98
CA ILE A 7 12.91 14.44 3.52
C ILE A 7 14.00 14.53 4.57
N PHE A 8 14.39 13.39 5.12
CA PHE A 8 15.52 13.26 6.02
C PHE A 8 16.74 12.76 5.24
N VAL A 9 17.89 13.37 5.46
CA VAL A 9 19.18 12.90 4.94
C VAL A 9 20.04 12.50 6.13
N ALA A 10 20.48 11.24 6.16
CA ALA A 10 21.32 10.71 7.21
C ALA A 10 22.59 10.10 6.59
N HIS A 11 23.71 10.14 7.33
CA HIS A 11 24.87 9.33 6.99
C HIS A 11 24.52 7.84 7.09
N ARG A 12 25.28 6.99 6.42
CA ARG A 12 25.18 5.55 6.61
C ARG A 12 25.93 5.09 7.86
N ASP A 13 25.38 4.10 8.51
CA ASP A 13 26.00 3.28 9.54
C ASP A 13 25.90 1.82 9.12
N THR A 14 26.40 0.92 9.93
CA THR A 14 26.38 -0.52 9.66
C THR A 14 25.76 -1.27 10.84
N ARG A 15 24.94 -2.28 10.54
CA ARG A 15 24.40 -3.24 11.50
C ARG A 15 24.82 -4.66 11.12
N LYS A 16 25.21 -5.45 12.11
CA LYS A 16 25.45 -6.87 11.92
C LYS A 16 24.14 -7.65 11.97
N GLU A 17 23.92 -8.50 10.97
CA GLU A 17 22.80 -9.44 10.91
C GLU A 17 23.36 -10.84 10.61
N GLY A 18 23.68 -11.60 11.67
CA GLY A 18 24.45 -12.83 11.53
C GLY A 18 25.86 -12.53 11.01
N ASP A 19 26.25 -13.19 9.91
CA ASP A 19 27.53 -12.98 9.25
C ASP A 19 27.54 -11.77 8.28
N ASP A 20 26.36 -11.26 7.95
CA ASP A 20 26.21 -10.14 7.02
C ASP A 20 26.36 -8.78 7.72
N THR A 21 26.72 -7.78 6.93
CA THR A 21 26.79 -6.38 7.35
C THR A 21 25.86 -5.56 6.47
N VAL A 22 24.83 -5.00 7.08
CA VAL A 22 23.79 -4.21 6.40
C VAL A 22 24.02 -2.73 6.64
N PHE A 23 23.88 -1.92 5.59
CA PHE A 23 23.91 -0.46 5.68
C PHE A 23 22.56 0.07 6.14
N ILE A 24 22.59 0.92 7.17
CA ILE A 24 21.42 1.55 7.77
C ILE A 24 21.64 3.06 7.90
N PRO A 25 20.60 3.88 8.07
CA PRO A 25 20.77 5.28 8.48
C PRO A 25 21.46 5.39 9.84
N ALA A 26 22.41 6.32 9.95
CA ALA A 26 23.13 6.62 11.20
C ALA A 26 22.22 7.32 12.21
N LEU A 27 21.32 6.57 12.82
CA LEU A 27 20.36 7.00 13.84
C LEU A 27 20.53 6.16 15.09
N ARG A 28 20.28 6.74 16.26
CA ARG A 28 20.23 5.95 17.50
C ARG A 28 19.11 4.91 17.40
N GLU A 29 19.32 3.73 17.95
CA GLU A 29 18.41 2.56 17.83
C GLU A 29 16.93 2.89 18.06
N LYS A 30 16.60 3.59 19.17
CA LYS A 30 15.23 4.02 19.46
C LYS A 30 14.66 4.96 18.38
N SER A 31 15.47 5.92 17.91
CA SER A 31 15.08 6.86 16.87
C SER A 31 14.98 6.18 15.51
N TYR A 32 15.88 5.22 15.22
CA TYR A 32 15.85 4.42 14.00
C TYR A 32 14.50 3.72 13.83
N ASN A 33 14.11 2.89 14.82
CA ASN A 33 12.87 2.13 14.76
C ASN A 33 11.64 3.04 14.62
N SER A 34 11.57 4.12 15.40
CA SER A 34 10.44 5.06 15.34
C SER A 34 10.36 5.78 13.99
N ILE A 35 11.48 6.27 13.45
CA ILE A 35 11.50 7.02 12.20
C ILE A 35 11.24 6.08 11.01
N VAL A 36 11.95 4.95 10.92
CA VAL A 36 11.85 4.04 9.76
C VAL A 36 10.47 3.41 9.66
N THR A 37 9.80 3.14 10.78
CA THR A 37 8.42 2.63 10.78
C THR A 37 7.46 3.63 10.14
N GLU A 38 7.60 4.91 10.41
CA GLU A 38 6.72 5.97 9.92
C GLU A 38 7.06 6.47 8.49
N LEU A 39 8.25 6.14 7.96
CA LEU A 39 8.60 6.53 6.59
C LEU A 39 7.76 5.77 5.56
N ASP A 40 7.35 6.45 4.50
CA ASP A 40 6.80 5.82 3.29
C ASP A 40 7.89 5.23 2.41
N LEU A 41 9.03 5.90 2.34
CA LEU A 41 10.17 5.52 1.51
C LEU A 41 11.46 5.63 2.32
N LEU A 42 12.32 4.62 2.19
CA LEU A 42 13.70 4.63 2.67
C LEU A 42 14.62 4.28 1.52
N GLY A 43 15.46 5.21 1.09
CA GLY A 43 16.38 5.02 -0.02
C GLY A 43 17.85 5.03 0.41
N TYR A 44 18.60 4.04 -0.05
CA TYR A 44 20.05 4.00 0.08
C TYR A 44 20.72 4.64 -1.14
N LEU A 45 21.37 5.78 -0.91
CA LEU A 45 22.11 6.51 -1.95
C LEU A 45 23.57 6.09 -1.94
N GLU A 46 24.07 5.62 -3.07
CA GLU A 46 25.48 5.27 -3.24
C GLU A 46 26.07 5.87 -4.52
N MET A 47 27.39 5.99 -4.54
CA MET A 47 28.14 6.37 -5.73
C MET A 47 28.98 5.18 -6.18
N LYS A 48 28.74 4.71 -7.42
CA LYS A 48 29.50 3.64 -8.06
C LYS A 48 30.42 4.22 -9.13
N SER A 49 31.62 3.70 -9.22
CA SER A 49 32.53 4.00 -10.33
C SER A 49 32.52 2.79 -11.27
N GLU A 50 32.00 2.98 -12.48
CA GLU A 50 32.00 1.95 -13.52
C GLU A 50 32.76 2.48 -14.74
N ARG A 51 33.83 1.80 -15.11
CA ARG A 51 34.66 2.17 -16.26
C ARG A 51 35.12 3.63 -16.24
N GLY A 52 35.47 4.15 -15.06
CA GLY A 52 35.90 5.54 -14.87
C GLY A 52 34.77 6.58 -14.85
N VAL A 53 33.53 6.18 -15.01
CA VAL A 53 32.34 7.05 -14.90
C VAL A 53 31.73 6.88 -13.51
N GLN A 54 31.57 7.99 -12.81
CA GLN A 54 30.87 8.00 -11.51
C GLN A 54 29.37 8.14 -11.73
N ARG A 55 28.60 7.19 -11.22
CA ARG A 55 27.15 7.21 -11.22
C ARG A 55 26.62 7.21 -9.80
N ARG A 56 25.61 8.03 -9.55
CA ARG A 56 24.86 8.01 -8.30
C ARG A 56 23.60 7.20 -8.50
N THR A 57 23.36 6.22 -7.61
CA THR A 57 22.13 5.42 -7.62
C THR A 57 21.44 5.48 -6.28
N ILE A 58 20.13 5.47 -6.28
CA ILE A 58 19.31 5.31 -5.08
C ILE A 58 18.53 3.99 -5.18
N THR A 59 18.60 3.18 -4.12
CA THR A 59 17.92 1.88 -4.01
C THR A 59 16.90 1.97 -2.91
N PHE A 60 15.61 1.71 -3.24
CA PHE A 60 14.50 1.78 -2.29
C PHE A 60 14.11 0.43 -1.71
N ASP A 61 14.32 -0.67 -2.44
CA ASP A 61 14.04 -1.99 -1.92
C ASP A 61 15.12 -2.44 -0.94
N PRO A 62 14.76 -3.16 0.14
CA PRO A 62 15.75 -3.77 1.01
C PRO A 62 16.54 -4.84 0.25
N THR A 63 17.82 -4.91 0.53
CA THR A 63 18.73 -5.92 -0.04
C THR A 63 19.55 -6.57 1.08
N SER A 64 20.35 -7.60 0.77
CA SER A 64 21.32 -8.16 1.73
C SER A 64 22.38 -7.14 2.20
N ARG A 65 22.49 -5.98 1.56
CA ARG A 65 23.49 -4.96 1.86
C ARG A 65 22.95 -3.68 2.48
N ASN A 66 21.66 -3.39 2.33
CA ASN A 66 21.07 -2.15 2.82
C ASN A 66 19.62 -2.33 3.21
N ASP A 67 19.21 -1.62 4.24
CA ASP A 67 17.79 -1.40 4.52
C ASP A 67 17.15 -0.55 3.42
N GLY A 68 15.86 -0.77 3.22
CA GLY A 68 15.04 -0.04 2.26
C GLY A 68 13.57 -0.11 2.59
N LYS A 69 12.80 0.83 2.07
CA LYS A 69 11.33 0.80 2.12
C LYS A 69 10.75 1.43 0.86
N ASN A 70 9.86 0.71 0.20
CA ASN A 70 9.30 1.10 -1.08
C ASN A 70 7.79 0.83 -1.10
N THR A 71 7.00 1.70 -0.50
CA THR A 71 5.54 1.51 -0.37
C THR A 71 4.76 1.88 -1.63
N CYS A 72 5.39 2.49 -2.61
CA CYS A 72 4.74 2.94 -3.84
C CYS A 72 5.28 2.30 -5.13
N ASN A 73 5.98 1.18 -5.00
CA ASN A 73 6.49 0.41 -6.14
C ASN A 73 7.36 1.26 -7.09
N LEU A 74 8.22 2.10 -6.54
CA LEU A 74 9.26 2.77 -7.35
C LEU A 74 10.21 1.71 -7.93
N PRO A 75 10.89 2.00 -9.06
CA PRO A 75 11.97 1.14 -9.52
C PRO A 75 12.97 0.86 -8.39
N SER A 76 13.34 -0.41 -8.21
CA SER A 76 14.26 -0.84 -7.14
C SER A 76 15.52 0.01 -7.08
N VAL A 77 16.10 0.32 -8.24
CA VAL A 77 17.29 1.17 -8.38
C VAL A 77 17.02 2.26 -9.39
N MET A 78 17.31 3.49 -9.05
CA MET A 78 17.23 4.64 -9.96
C MET A 78 18.53 5.38 -10.01
N GLU A 79 18.95 5.80 -11.21
CA GLU A 79 20.08 6.69 -11.38
C GLU A 79 19.70 8.12 -11.01
N VAL A 80 20.46 8.74 -10.11
CA VAL A 80 20.28 10.13 -9.71
C VAL A 80 21.13 11.02 -10.63
N PRO A 81 20.52 11.93 -11.40
CA PRO A 81 21.24 12.71 -12.39
C PRO A 81 22.27 13.66 -11.74
N THR A 82 23.38 13.86 -12.41
CA THR A 82 24.31 14.93 -12.08
C THR A 82 23.76 16.24 -12.66
N ILE A 83 23.45 17.18 -11.78
CA ILE A 83 22.79 18.45 -12.14
C ILE A 83 23.74 19.65 -12.15
N LEU A 84 25.01 19.44 -11.76
CA LEU A 84 26.04 20.49 -11.74
C LEU A 84 27.25 20.08 -12.58
N ASP A 85 27.84 21.02 -13.25
CA ASP A 85 29.14 20.85 -13.91
C ASP A 85 30.30 20.87 -12.88
N LYS A 86 31.55 20.77 -13.39
CA LYS A 86 32.77 20.80 -12.55
C LYS A 86 32.99 22.14 -11.83
N ASN A 87 32.35 23.20 -12.31
CA ASN A 87 32.43 24.54 -11.74
C ASN A 87 31.26 24.86 -10.81
N GLY A 88 30.33 23.90 -10.61
CA GLY A 88 29.14 24.08 -9.77
C GLY A 88 27.97 24.77 -10.47
N ASN A 89 28.01 24.97 -11.80
CA ASN A 89 26.91 25.55 -12.52
C ASN A 89 25.84 24.50 -12.85
N PRO A 90 24.55 24.85 -12.77
CA PRO A 90 23.46 23.93 -13.14
C PRO A 90 23.56 23.53 -14.63
N THR A 91 23.54 22.23 -14.91
CA THR A 91 23.54 21.66 -16.26
C THR A 91 22.16 21.19 -16.70
N THR A 92 21.28 20.94 -15.72
CA THR A 92 19.93 20.46 -15.96
C THR A 92 19.02 20.87 -14.79
N LYS A 93 17.72 20.69 -14.96
CA LYS A 93 16.73 21.02 -13.93
C LYS A 93 16.82 20.07 -12.75
N ASN A 94 16.75 20.61 -11.54
CA ASN A 94 16.73 19.84 -10.30
C ASN A 94 15.29 19.42 -9.95
N ASP A 95 14.76 18.43 -10.64
CA ASP A 95 13.40 17.96 -10.45
C ASP A 95 13.28 16.44 -10.23
N PHE A 96 14.41 15.75 -10.07
CA PHE A 96 14.43 14.30 -9.86
C PHE A 96 13.51 13.84 -8.73
N ILE A 97 13.60 14.45 -7.56
CA ILE A 97 12.77 14.06 -6.39
C ILE A 97 11.30 14.33 -6.68
N SER A 98 10.96 15.49 -7.23
CA SER A 98 9.56 15.85 -7.48
C SER A 98 8.92 15.00 -8.57
N THR A 99 9.65 14.68 -9.65
CA THR A 99 9.09 13.98 -10.82
C THR A 99 9.22 12.46 -10.71
N ARG A 100 10.30 11.96 -10.13
CA ARG A 100 10.60 10.52 -10.12
C ARG A 100 10.25 9.80 -8.81
N ILE A 101 10.04 10.55 -7.73
CA ILE A 101 9.74 10.01 -6.40
C ILE A 101 8.37 10.51 -5.93
N ILE A 102 8.19 11.83 -5.78
CA ILE A 102 6.96 12.39 -5.20
C ILE A 102 5.75 12.20 -6.13
N ALA A 103 5.87 12.45 -7.42
CA ALA A 103 4.75 12.31 -8.34
C ALA A 103 4.21 10.86 -8.41
N PRO A 104 5.04 9.80 -8.58
CA PRO A 104 4.57 8.42 -8.51
C PRO A 104 3.93 8.07 -7.14
N TYR A 105 4.51 8.53 -6.03
CA TYR A 105 3.95 8.35 -4.70
C TYR A 105 2.55 8.94 -4.58
N LEU A 106 2.34 10.18 -5.04
CA LEU A 106 1.02 10.82 -5.03
C LEU A 106 0.01 10.10 -5.93
N THR A 107 0.45 9.61 -7.09
CA THR A 107 -0.39 8.80 -7.98
C THR A 107 -0.85 7.52 -7.29
N MET A 108 0.04 6.82 -6.60
CA MET A 108 -0.29 5.62 -5.83
C MET A 108 -1.30 5.94 -4.70
N LEU A 109 -1.12 7.03 -3.96
CA LEU A 109 -2.05 7.45 -2.92
C LEU A 109 -3.44 7.75 -3.48
N GLN A 110 -3.53 8.42 -4.63
CA GLN A 110 -4.81 8.70 -5.30
C GLN A 110 -5.50 7.41 -5.75
N SER A 111 -4.74 6.45 -6.30
CA SER A 111 -5.26 5.15 -6.70
C SER A 111 -5.83 4.37 -5.50
N LYS A 112 -5.09 4.30 -4.40
CA LYS A 112 -5.56 3.64 -3.16
C LYS A 112 -6.81 4.31 -2.58
N LYS A 113 -6.89 5.63 -2.65
CA LYS A 113 -8.07 6.37 -2.20
C LYS A 113 -9.29 6.05 -3.05
N ALA A 114 -9.15 6.04 -4.38
CA ALA A 114 -10.22 5.70 -5.30
C ALA A 114 -10.73 4.25 -5.10
N GLU A 115 -9.80 3.31 -4.90
CA GLU A 115 -10.14 1.92 -4.59
C GLU A 115 -10.91 1.80 -3.26
N GLN A 116 -10.49 2.52 -2.22
CA GLN A 116 -11.20 2.56 -0.93
C GLN A 116 -12.59 3.19 -1.05
N GLU A 117 -12.74 4.25 -1.82
CA GLU A 117 -14.04 4.89 -2.06
C GLU A 117 -14.98 3.94 -2.83
N ALA A 118 -14.48 3.25 -3.86
CA ALA A 118 -15.24 2.23 -4.58
C ALA A 118 -15.66 1.07 -3.67
N TYR A 119 -14.74 0.57 -2.82
CA TYR A 119 -15.05 -0.46 -1.83
C TYR A 119 -16.15 -0.02 -0.86
N ASN A 120 -16.04 1.19 -0.31
CA ASN A 120 -17.01 1.73 0.64
C ASN A 120 -18.41 1.91 -0.02
N LYS A 121 -18.43 2.33 -1.29
CA LYS A 121 -19.68 2.46 -2.05
C LYS A 121 -20.37 1.10 -2.20
N VAL A 122 -19.64 0.08 -2.64
CA VAL A 122 -20.18 -1.28 -2.78
C VAL A 122 -20.70 -1.81 -1.43
N LEU A 123 -19.99 -1.59 -0.33
CA LEU A 123 -20.47 -1.98 1.00
C LEU A 123 -21.72 -1.23 1.42
N SER A 124 -21.86 0.04 1.05
CA SER A 124 -23.08 0.81 1.31
C SER A 124 -24.28 0.25 0.53
N ASP A 125 -24.09 -0.08 -0.75
CA ASP A 125 -25.11 -0.68 -1.60
C ASP A 125 -25.55 -2.05 -1.05
N ILE A 126 -24.60 -2.90 -0.66
CA ILE A 126 -24.84 -4.20 0.00
C ILE A 126 -25.64 -4.01 1.29
N THR A 127 -25.26 -3.05 2.13
CA THR A 127 -25.94 -2.78 3.40
C THR A 127 -27.39 -2.37 3.16
N GLY A 128 -27.64 -1.47 2.20
CA GLY A 128 -29.00 -1.06 1.83
C GLY A 128 -29.87 -2.23 1.35
N CYS A 129 -29.31 -3.15 0.56
CA CYS A 129 -30.04 -4.36 0.16
C CYS A 129 -30.30 -5.31 1.34
N LEU A 130 -29.33 -5.45 2.27
CA LEU A 130 -29.50 -6.30 3.46
C LEU A 130 -30.53 -5.77 4.45
N GLU A 131 -30.78 -4.47 4.49
CA GLU A 131 -31.89 -3.89 5.29
C GLU A 131 -33.26 -4.37 4.83
N LEU A 132 -33.41 -4.72 3.55
CA LEU A 132 -34.65 -5.26 2.97
C LEU A 132 -34.82 -6.77 3.22
N VAL A 133 -33.78 -7.46 3.70
CA VAL A 133 -33.88 -8.89 4.04
C VAL A 133 -34.67 -9.06 5.34
N ALA A 134 -35.86 -9.64 5.23
CA ALA A 134 -36.77 -9.82 6.35
C ALA A 134 -37.16 -11.30 6.63
N ASP A 135 -36.92 -12.20 5.66
CA ASP A 135 -37.34 -13.62 5.71
C ASP A 135 -36.40 -14.50 4.87
N ALA A 136 -36.65 -15.80 4.82
CA ALA A 136 -35.88 -16.75 4.04
C ALA A 136 -35.95 -16.48 2.53
N ALA A 137 -37.08 -16.00 2.00
CA ALA A 137 -37.26 -15.72 0.59
C ALA A 137 -36.35 -14.56 0.15
N SER A 138 -36.37 -13.44 0.87
CA SER A 138 -35.53 -12.28 0.61
C SER A 138 -34.03 -12.55 0.85
N ALA A 139 -33.67 -13.43 1.82
CA ALA A 139 -32.31 -13.85 2.02
C ALA A 139 -31.79 -14.69 0.84
N ASN A 140 -32.63 -15.57 0.27
CA ASN A 140 -32.27 -16.37 -0.91
C ASN A 140 -32.23 -15.52 -2.17
N ASP A 141 -33.07 -14.55 -2.33
CA ASP A 141 -33.04 -13.57 -3.42
C ASP A 141 -31.69 -12.78 -3.37
N PHE A 142 -31.30 -12.32 -2.18
CA PHE A 142 -30.00 -11.66 -2.01
C PHE A 142 -28.83 -12.57 -2.42
N ILE A 143 -28.84 -13.87 -2.09
CA ILE A 143 -27.80 -14.82 -2.53
C ILE A 143 -27.78 -14.92 -4.05
N ALA A 144 -28.92 -15.02 -4.70
CA ALA A 144 -29.02 -15.16 -6.15
C ALA A 144 -28.44 -13.95 -6.89
N HIS A 145 -28.53 -12.77 -6.30
CA HIS A 145 -28.08 -11.50 -6.90
C HIS A 145 -26.79 -10.93 -6.29
N ILE A 146 -26.11 -11.69 -5.41
CA ILE A 146 -24.88 -11.22 -4.75
C ILE A 146 -23.77 -10.87 -5.76
N ASP A 147 -23.76 -11.54 -6.91
CA ASP A 147 -22.79 -11.32 -7.98
C ASP A 147 -23.09 -10.10 -8.86
N ASP A 148 -24.27 -9.52 -8.74
CA ASP A 148 -24.67 -8.33 -9.50
C ASP A 148 -24.03 -7.04 -8.94
N PHE A 149 -23.52 -7.07 -7.71
CA PHE A 149 -22.75 -5.96 -7.17
C PHE A 149 -21.39 -5.84 -7.87
N ASN A 150 -20.96 -4.61 -8.14
CA ASN A 150 -19.62 -4.34 -8.68
C ASN A 150 -18.53 -4.54 -7.61
N HIS A 151 -18.28 -5.78 -7.25
CA HIS A 151 -17.39 -6.13 -6.16
C HIS A 151 -15.96 -5.59 -6.33
N VAL A 152 -15.41 -5.05 -5.23
CA VAL A 152 -14.03 -4.56 -5.12
C VAL A 152 -13.35 -5.26 -3.94
N GLY A 153 -12.15 -5.76 -4.13
CA GLY A 153 -11.39 -6.44 -3.09
C GLY A 153 -12.17 -7.58 -2.43
N SER A 154 -12.31 -7.55 -1.12
CA SER A 154 -13.01 -8.57 -0.33
C SER A 154 -14.51 -8.32 -0.14
N SER A 155 -15.12 -7.37 -0.86
CA SER A 155 -16.51 -6.96 -0.63
C SER A 155 -17.53 -8.08 -0.80
N LYS A 156 -17.31 -9.04 -1.72
CA LYS A 156 -18.18 -10.23 -1.89
C LYS A 156 -18.15 -11.13 -0.65
N MET A 157 -16.97 -11.41 -0.12
CA MET A 157 -16.84 -12.18 1.11
C MET A 157 -17.52 -11.45 2.28
N LYS A 158 -17.33 -10.14 2.35
CA LYS A 158 -17.99 -9.32 3.40
C LYS A 158 -19.51 -9.34 3.28
N ALA A 159 -20.08 -9.27 2.06
CA ALA A 159 -21.52 -9.39 1.82
C ALA A 159 -22.06 -10.72 2.35
N SER A 160 -21.39 -11.83 2.06
CA SER A 160 -21.78 -13.16 2.56
C SER A 160 -21.76 -13.23 4.08
N MET A 161 -20.75 -12.64 4.72
CA MET A 161 -20.68 -12.56 6.19
C MET A 161 -21.78 -11.71 6.80
N MET A 162 -22.12 -10.58 6.17
CA MET A 162 -23.18 -9.69 6.63
C MET A 162 -24.56 -10.35 6.48
N LEU A 163 -24.81 -11.05 5.37
CA LEU A 163 -26.02 -11.83 5.18
C LEU A 163 -26.14 -12.93 6.24
N ALA A 164 -25.07 -13.66 6.53
CA ALA A 164 -25.08 -14.71 7.55
C ALA A 164 -25.38 -14.14 8.95
N ALA A 165 -24.88 -12.97 9.28
CA ALA A 165 -25.19 -12.27 10.52
C ALA A 165 -26.68 -11.87 10.57
N LYS A 166 -27.21 -11.26 9.50
CA LYS A 166 -28.61 -10.87 9.38
C LYS A 166 -29.56 -12.07 9.46
N ALA A 167 -29.23 -13.15 8.75
CA ALA A 167 -30.00 -14.38 8.78
C ALA A 167 -30.06 -14.99 10.20
N LYS A 168 -28.95 -14.92 10.94
CA LYS A 168 -28.92 -15.35 12.35
C LYS A 168 -29.83 -14.49 13.24
N GLU A 169 -29.83 -13.18 13.03
CA GLU A 169 -30.73 -12.25 13.76
C GLU A 169 -32.22 -12.57 13.48
N LEU A 170 -32.54 -12.97 12.25
CA LEU A 170 -33.89 -13.37 11.82
C LEU A 170 -34.26 -14.82 12.21
N GLY A 171 -33.32 -15.58 12.80
CA GLY A 171 -33.55 -16.98 13.17
C GLY A 171 -33.59 -17.94 11.97
N LEU A 172 -33.04 -17.55 10.81
CA LEU A 172 -33.04 -18.38 9.61
C LEU A 172 -31.95 -19.47 9.70
N ILE A 173 -32.26 -20.63 9.11
CA ILE A 173 -31.34 -21.78 9.05
C ILE A 173 -30.75 -21.91 7.66
N PHE A 174 -29.42 -21.95 7.55
CA PHE A 174 -28.72 -22.14 6.27
C PHE A 174 -28.52 -23.63 5.96
N ASN A 175 -29.07 -24.07 4.84
CA ASN A 175 -28.80 -25.39 4.28
C ASN A 175 -27.56 -25.38 3.39
N LYS A 176 -26.52 -26.12 3.77
CA LYS A 176 -25.25 -26.18 3.04
C LYS A 176 -25.33 -26.93 1.71
N GLU A 177 -26.27 -27.88 1.57
CA GLU A 177 -26.40 -28.67 0.35
C GLU A 177 -27.10 -27.88 -0.75
N THR A 178 -28.21 -27.22 -0.41
CA THR A 178 -28.97 -26.38 -1.35
C THR A 178 -28.45 -24.96 -1.45
N LYS A 179 -27.58 -24.55 -0.51
CA LYS A 179 -27.06 -23.17 -0.34
C LYS A 179 -28.16 -22.12 -0.17
N THR A 180 -29.25 -22.48 0.51
CA THR A 180 -30.41 -21.61 0.73
C THR A 180 -30.72 -21.49 2.22
N TYR A 181 -31.43 -20.42 2.58
CA TYR A 181 -32.00 -20.23 3.91
C TYR A 181 -33.43 -20.73 3.96
N SER A 182 -33.85 -21.21 5.13
CA SER A 182 -35.24 -21.57 5.48
C SER A 182 -35.60 -20.99 6.84
N ASP A 183 -36.87 -20.80 7.08
CA ASP A 183 -37.38 -20.42 8.40
C ASP A 183 -37.14 -21.57 9.40
N ALA A 184 -36.93 -21.20 10.68
CA ALA A 184 -36.84 -22.21 11.73
C ALA A 184 -38.23 -22.87 11.89
N ALA A 185 -38.27 -24.17 11.95
CA ALA A 185 -39.49 -24.96 12.12
C ALA A 185 -40.08 -24.80 13.54
#